data_cb1a59caf8179f26e502416ff2662757
#
_entry.id   cb1a59caf8179f26e502416ff2662757
#
_cell.length_a   1.000
_cell.length_b   1.000
_cell.length_c   1.000
_cell.angle_alpha   90.00
_cell.angle_beta   90.00
_cell.angle_gamma   90.00
#
_symmetry.space_group_name_H-M   'P 1'
#
loop_
_entity.id
_entity.type
_entity.pdbx_description
1 polymer ?
#
loop_
_entity_poly.entity_id
_entity_poly.type
_entity_poly.pdbx_seq_one_letter_code
_entity_poly.pdbx_strand_id
1 'polypeptide(L)'
;MHGSDSSKTIGGISRDRIAQLRETEGAAFREARPRSQTKVGNGLPGFFGGVPMHWMNDWPTPFPILVDSARGATITDMDGNKLDDFCLGDTGSMFGHSPPPVARAIRRQAGRGLTYMLPSEDALAIGPLLQQRFGLPFWQIATTATDANRFALRVARAVTSREKILVFNGCYHGSVDETMVRLIDGKPVNRPGLAGEFRDLTRTAKVIEFNDVAALEAALKDRDVACVIAEPVLTNSCMVLADSGYHDALRKLTREAGTLLLIDETHTISTGPGGYTSKYGLEPDLFVLGKPIAGGVPASVWGMSEEVASHYADYNRTKEPGYSGMGTTLSANPLQFAAMRATLEEVMTQENYDRMDHLARRLDAGLNGVIDRYNLPWHVSRVGARVEFICAPGPLRNGAEAEIAHAPELEAAIHVALVNRGVLIAPFHNMMLISPATSGTQVNRLIAAFGAVAAKLAA
;
A
#
# COMPACT_ATOMS: atom_id res chain seq x y z
N MET A 1 -1.83 -28.69 30.21
CA MET A 1 -2.55 -29.47 29.19
C MET A 1 -3.72 -28.65 28.72
N HIS A 2 -3.57 -27.86 27.68
CA HIS A 2 -4.66 -27.34 26.82
C HIS A 2 -4.02 -27.23 25.44
N GLY A 3 -3.89 -28.38 24.76
CA GLY A 3 -3.71 -28.39 23.32
C GLY A 3 -5.02 -27.90 22.69
N SER A 4 -5.10 -26.63 22.35
CA SER A 4 -6.19 -26.12 21.56
C SER A 4 -6.18 -26.83 20.20
N ASP A 5 -7.27 -27.49 19.88
CA ASP A 5 -7.54 -28.19 18.61
C ASP A 5 -7.57 -27.16 17.47
N SER A 6 -6.38 -26.62 17.11
CA SER A 6 -6.16 -25.57 16.09
C SER A 6 -6.61 -26.03 14.68
N SER A 7 -6.95 -27.30 14.51
CA SER A 7 -7.48 -27.84 13.26
C SER A 7 -8.95 -27.47 13.01
N LYS A 8 -9.71 -27.12 14.04
CA LYS A 8 -11.17 -26.86 13.95
C LYS A 8 -11.58 -25.39 13.86
N THR A 9 -10.67 -24.48 14.17
CA THR A 9 -10.96 -23.02 14.18
C THR A 9 -9.91 -22.23 13.42
N ILE A 10 -10.31 -21.08 12.87
CA ILE A 10 -9.45 -20.08 12.26
C ILE A 10 -9.84 -18.72 12.89
N GLY A 11 -8.89 -18.01 13.46
CA GLY A 11 -9.16 -16.73 14.13
C GLY A 11 -10.22 -16.84 15.24
N GLY A 12 -10.28 -17.98 15.93
CA GLY A 12 -11.30 -18.27 16.96
C GLY A 12 -12.67 -18.68 16.43
N ILE A 13 -12.87 -18.76 15.11
CA ILE A 13 -14.14 -19.11 14.47
C ILE A 13 -14.08 -20.54 13.93
N SER A 14 -15.17 -21.34 14.14
CA SER A 14 -15.21 -22.70 13.62
C SER A 14 -15.20 -22.73 12.08
N ARG A 15 -14.49 -23.69 11.49
CA ARG A 15 -14.42 -23.86 10.03
C ARG A 15 -15.80 -24.10 9.40
N ASP A 16 -16.70 -24.78 10.10
CA ASP A 16 -18.06 -25.04 9.60
C ASP A 16 -18.85 -23.72 9.45
N ARG A 17 -18.74 -22.81 10.39
CA ARG A 17 -19.38 -21.47 10.30
C ARG A 17 -18.80 -20.62 9.18
N ILE A 18 -17.48 -20.66 9.00
CA ILE A 18 -16.80 -19.97 7.89
C ILE A 18 -17.31 -20.52 6.56
N ALA A 19 -17.37 -21.85 6.40
CA ALA A 19 -17.87 -22.51 5.19
C ALA A 19 -19.34 -22.16 4.93
N GLN A 20 -20.20 -22.23 5.95
CA GLN A 20 -21.62 -21.88 5.84
C GLN A 20 -21.82 -20.40 5.45
N LEU A 21 -21.06 -19.49 6.05
CA LEU A 21 -21.10 -18.06 5.68
C LEU A 21 -20.70 -17.89 4.22
N ARG A 22 -19.58 -18.49 3.79
CA ARG A 22 -19.06 -18.41 2.42
C ARG A 22 -20.07 -18.95 1.39
N GLU A 23 -20.70 -20.07 1.66
CA GLU A 23 -21.72 -20.66 0.79
C GLU A 23 -22.94 -19.74 0.65
N THR A 24 -23.51 -19.32 1.78
CA THR A 24 -24.69 -18.44 1.83
C THR A 24 -24.42 -17.11 1.13
N GLU A 25 -23.33 -16.45 1.47
CA GLU A 25 -22.99 -15.14 0.89
C GLU A 25 -22.53 -15.26 -0.57
N GLY A 26 -21.91 -16.38 -0.97
CA GLY A 26 -21.59 -16.66 -2.36
C GLY A 26 -22.84 -16.84 -3.24
N ALA A 27 -23.89 -17.50 -2.73
CA ALA A 27 -25.19 -17.61 -3.42
C ALA A 27 -25.86 -16.24 -3.58
N ALA A 28 -25.94 -15.46 -2.48
CA ALA A 28 -26.50 -14.09 -2.49
C ALA A 28 -25.74 -13.15 -3.44
N PHE A 29 -24.42 -13.27 -3.53
CA PHE A 29 -23.60 -12.49 -4.46
C PHE A 29 -23.99 -12.76 -5.93
N ARG A 30 -24.18 -14.06 -6.31
CA ARG A 30 -24.58 -14.43 -7.66
C ARG A 30 -25.98 -13.93 -8.02
N GLU A 31 -26.91 -14.05 -7.09
CA GLU A 31 -28.29 -13.58 -7.26
C GLU A 31 -28.35 -12.05 -7.50
N ALA A 32 -27.53 -11.30 -6.78
CA ALA A 32 -27.47 -9.85 -6.89
C ALA A 32 -26.74 -9.32 -8.15
N ARG A 33 -26.03 -10.21 -8.91
CA ARG A 33 -25.16 -9.77 -10.02
C ARG A 33 -25.30 -10.63 -11.29
N PRO A 34 -26.53 -10.83 -11.82
CA PRO A 34 -26.78 -11.71 -12.97
C PRO A 34 -26.12 -11.20 -14.26
N ARG A 35 -26.04 -9.86 -14.47
CA ARG A 35 -25.43 -9.28 -15.67
C ARG A 35 -23.90 -9.46 -15.65
N SER A 36 -23.27 -9.22 -14.54
CA SER A 36 -21.84 -9.46 -14.33
C SER A 36 -21.53 -10.94 -14.53
N GLN A 37 -22.30 -11.83 -13.92
CA GLN A 37 -22.13 -13.28 -14.06
C GLN A 37 -22.20 -13.73 -15.53
N THR A 38 -23.15 -13.23 -16.29
CA THR A 38 -23.29 -13.55 -17.72
C THR A 38 -22.08 -13.11 -18.53
N LYS A 39 -21.50 -11.94 -18.19
CA LYS A 39 -20.40 -11.35 -18.97
C LYS A 39 -19.02 -11.91 -18.61
N VAL A 40 -18.79 -12.26 -17.35
CA VAL A 40 -17.46 -12.65 -16.85
C VAL A 40 -17.40 -14.03 -16.20
N GLY A 41 -18.50 -14.79 -16.21
CA GLY A 41 -18.55 -16.12 -15.57
C GLY A 41 -17.48 -17.09 -16.03
N ASN A 42 -16.97 -16.91 -17.25
CA ASN A 42 -15.87 -17.69 -17.85
C ASN A 42 -14.58 -16.87 -18.04
N GLY A 43 -14.48 -15.72 -17.38
CA GLY A 43 -13.37 -14.77 -17.56
C GLY A 43 -13.57 -13.81 -18.74
N LEU A 44 -12.78 -12.72 -18.74
CA LEU A 44 -12.81 -11.74 -19.81
C LEU A 44 -12.02 -12.23 -21.04
N PRO A 45 -12.59 -12.22 -22.24
CA PRO A 45 -11.91 -12.70 -23.45
C PRO A 45 -10.64 -11.90 -23.75
N GLY A 46 -9.58 -12.58 -24.21
CA GLY A 46 -8.31 -11.98 -24.62
C GLY A 46 -7.34 -11.65 -23.48
N PHE A 47 -7.73 -11.87 -22.24
CA PHE A 47 -6.84 -11.70 -21.09
C PHE A 47 -6.38 -13.05 -20.53
N PHE A 48 -5.07 -13.17 -20.27
CA PHE A 48 -4.52 -14.36 -19.63
C PHE A 48 -5.14 -14.53 -18.21
N GLY A 49 -5.63 -15.73 -17.91
CA GLY A 49 -6.34 -15.98 -16.65
C GLY A 49 -7.72 -15.33 -16.55
N GLY A 50 -8.25 -14.76 -17.66
CA GLY A 50 -9.59 -14.17 -17.72
C GLY A 50 -9.75 -12.81 -17.06
N VAL A 51 -8.64 -12.13 -16.66
CA VAL A 51 -8.65 -10.80 -16.05
C VAL A 51 -7.47 -9.97 -16.59
N PRO A 52 -7.59 -8.62 -16.64
CA PRO A 52 -6.52 -7.75 -17.13
C PRO A 52 -5.20 -7.84 -16.34
N MET A 53 -5.26 -8.20 -15.07
CA MET A 53 -4.10 -8.42 -14.21
C MET A 53 -4.40 -9.58 -13.26
N HIS A 54 -3.45 -10.53 -13.14
CA HIS A 54 -3.67 -11.81 -12.45
C HIS A 54 -4.20 -11.68 -11.01
N TRP A 55 -3.71 -10.68 -10.24
CA TRP A 55 -4.17 -10.41 -8.86
C TRP A 55 -5.66 -10.00 -8.78
N MET A 56 -6.31 -9.67 -9.90
CA MET A 56 -7.77 -9.45 -9.92
C MET A 56 -8.56 -10.76 -9.69
N ASN A 57 -7.92 -11.92 -9.81
CA ASN A 57 -8.50 -13.21 -9.42
C ASN A 57 -8.40 -13.49 -7.92
N ASP A 58 -7.61 -12.72 -7.17
CA ASP A 58 -7.45 -12.88 -5.73
C ASP A 58 -8.60 -12.26 -4.93
N TRP A 59 -9.52 -11.52 -5.61
CA TRP A 59 -10.76 -11.09 -5.00
C TRP A 59 -11.61 -12.31 -4.64
N PRO A 60 -12.06 -12.45 -3.37
CA PRO A 60 -12.73 -13.68 -2.92
C PRO A 60 -14.20 -13.81 -3.40
N THR A 61 -14.64 -12.94 -4.30
CA THR A 61 -15.97 -12.97 -4.90
C THR A 61 -16.08 -14.14 -5.90
N PRO A 62 -17.28 -14.74 -6.08
CA PRO A 62 -17.49 -15.86 -7.00
C PRO A 62 -17.08 -15.62 -8.47
N PHE A 63 -17.05 -14.37 -8.88
CA PHE A 63 -16.53 -13.86 -10.16
C PHE A 63 -16.19 -12.38 -10.02
N PRO A 64 -15.35 -11.79 -10.90
CA PRO A 64 -14.97 -10.40 -10.84
C PRO A 64 -16.17 -9.45 -10.92
N ILE A 65 -16.19 -8.42 -10.07
CA ILE A 65 -17.17 -7.33 -10.14
C ILE A 65 -16.81 -6.43 -11.32
N LEU A 66 -17.74 -6.26 -12.26
CA LEU A 66 -17.60 -5.27 -13.32
C LEU A 66 -18.10 -3.91 -12.83
N VAL A 67 -17.21 -2.92 -12.80
CA VAL A 67 -17.53 -1.55 -12.40
C VAL A 67 -18.12 -0.79 -13.60
N ASP A 68 -19.27 -0.15 -13.39
CA ASP A 68 -19.86 0.81 -14.33
C ASP A 68 -19.27 2.20 -14.11
N SER A 69 -19.27 2.66 -12.87
CA SER A 69 -18.76 3.98 -12.52
C SER A 69 -18.28 4.05 -11.08
N ALA A 70 -17.39 5.03 -10.80
CA ALA A 70 -16.91 5.32 -9.46
C ALA A 70 -16.82 6.83 -9.24
N ARG A 71 -17.33 7.30 -8.09
CA ARG A 71 -17.27 8.72 -7.72
C ARG A 71 -17.19 8.91 -6.20
N GLY A 72 -16.27 9.75 -5.76
CA GLY A 72 -16.05 9.98 -4.33
C GLY A 72 -15.68 8.66 -3.64
N ALA A 73 -16.42 8.25 -2.62
CA ALA A 73 -16.23 7.00 -1.91
C ALA A 73 -17.31 5.94 -2.27
N THR A 74 -17.75 5.91 -3.52
CA THR A 74 -18.79 4.97 -3.98
C THR A 74 -18.43 4.41 -5.35
N ILE A 75 -18.54 3.09 -5.49
CA ILE A 75 -18.49 2.36 -6.75
C ILE A 75 -19.91 1.89 -7.09
N THR A 76 -20.29 1.97 -8.35
CA THR A 76 -21.50 1.35 -8.87
C THR A 76 -21.08 0.23 -9.81
N ASP A 77 -21.55 -1.00 -9.55
CA ASP A 77 -21.29 -2.11 -10.44
C ASP A 77 -22.25 -2.13 -11.64
N MET A 78 -21.95 -2.97 -12.63
CA MET A 78 -22.74 -3.11 -13.85
C MET A 78 -24.19 -3.57 -13.61
N ASP A 79 -24.45 -4.21 -12.49
CA ASP A 79 -25.78 -4.66 -12.07
C ASP A 79 -26.58 -3.55 -11.35
N GLY A 80 -25.94 -2.40 -11.09
CA GLY A 80 -26.53 -1.23 -10.43
C GLY A 80 -26.37 -1.21 -8.91
N ASN A 81 -25.65 -2.19 -8.33
CA ASN A 81 -25.39 -2.19 -6.91
C ASN A 81 -24.37 -1.11 -6.56
N LYS A 82 -24.66 -0.33 -5.51
CA LYS A 82 -23.77 0.68 -4.97
C LYS A 82 -22.98 0.12 -3.80
N LEU A 83 -21.66 0.28 -3.85
CA LEU A 83 -20.74 -0.14 -2.83
C LEU A 83 -20.09 1.10 -2.20
N ASP A 84 -20.16 1.24 -0.89
CA ASP A 84 -19.32 2.18 -0.15
C ASP A 84 -17.90 1.67 -0.21
N ASP A 85 -17.03 2.42 -0.87
CA ASP A 85 -15.67 1.98 -1.17
C ASP A 85 -14.68 2.46 -0.10
N PHE A 86 -14.20 1.51 0.68
CA PHE A 86 -13.11 1.67 1.64
C PHE A 86 -11.82 0.98 1.17
N CYS A 87 -11.83 0.30 0.03
CA CYS A 87 -10.62 -0.18 -0.64
C CYS A 87 -9.87 0.98 -1.29
N LEU A 88 -10.60 1.88 -1.97
CA LEU A 88 -10.07 3.07 -2.66
C LEU A 88 -8.84 2.74 -3.53
N GLY A 89 -8.94 1.62 -4.28
CA GLY A 89 -7.87 1.15 -5.16
C GLY A 89 -6.57 0.88 -4.42
N ASP A 90 -6.63 0.37 -3.22
CA ASP A 90 -5.48 0.12 -2.33
C ASP A 90 -4.53 1.34 -2.28
N THR A 91 -5.05 2.47 -1.82
CA THR A 91 -4.40 3.78 -1.73
C THR A 91 -4.37 4.58 -3.05
N GLY A 92 -4.46 3.96 -4.22
CA GLY A 92 -4.42 4.66 -5.50
C GLY A 92 -5.48 5.76 -5.65
N SER A 93 -6.66 5.54 -5.08
CA SER A 93 -7.78 6.48 -5.02
C SER A 93 -8.04 6.99 -3.58
N MET A 94 -7.01 7.10 -2.75
CA MET A 94 -7.14 7.51 -1.34
C MET A 94 -7.92 8.81 -1.16
N PHE A 95 -7.87 9.71 -2.13
CA PHE A 95 -8.61 10.97 -2.07
C PHE A 95 -10.03 10.89 -2.66
N GLY A 96 -10.52 9.69 -2.89
CA GLY A 96 -11.78 9.38 -3.56
C GLY A 96 -11.65 9.26 -5.07
N HIS A 97 -12.65 8.63 -5.69
CA HIS A 97 -12.72 8.50 -7.14
C HIS A 97 -13.02 9.83 -7.80
N SER A 98 -12.23 10.18 -8.82
CA SER A 98 -12.40 11.40 -9.63
C SER A 98 -12.50 12.68 -8.80
N PRO A 99 -11.52 13.01 -7.93
CA PRO A 99 -11.53 14.27 -7.19
C PRO A 99 -11.76 15.44 -8.16
N PRO A 100 -12.70 16.35 -7.89
CA PRO A 100 -13.07 17.38 -8.86
C PRO A 100 -11.91 18.23 -9.40
N PRO A 101 -10.92 18.67 -8.58
CA PRO A 101 -9.75 19.39 -9.09
C PRO A 101 -8.93 18.58 -10.09
N VAL A 102 -8.65 17.33 -9.77
CA VAL A 102 -7.88 16.41 -10.61
C VAL A 102 -8.62 16.12 -11.92
N ALA A 103 -9.92 15.82 -11.85
CA ALA A 103 -10.74 15.58 -13.03
C ALA A 103 -10.81 16.81 -13.96
N ARG A 104 -10.82 18.03 -13.41
CA ARG A 104 -10.73 19.27 -14.22
C ARG A 104 -9.38 19.39 -14.91
N ALA A 105 -8.29 19.15 -14.18
CA ALA A 105 -6.92 19.22 -14.69
C ALA A 105 -6.69 18.21 -15.83
N ILE A 106 -7.12 16.97 -15.64
CA ILE A 106 -7.04 15.90 -16.66
C ILE A 106 -7.80 16.31 -17.93
N ARG A 107 -9.07 16.77 -17.82
CA ARG A 107 -9.86 17.21 -18.97
C ARG A 107 -9.19 18.35 -19.72
N ARG A 108 -8.64 19.33 -19.03
CA ARG A 108 -7.89 20.44 -19.65
C ARG A 108 -6.65 19.95 -20.38
N GLN A 109 -5.87 19.06 -19.75
CA GLN A 109 -4.62 18.58 -20.34
C GLN A 109 -4.85 17.62 -21.50
N ALA A 110 -5.93 16.85 -21.50
CA ALA A 110 -6.26 15.91 -22.58
C ALA A 110 -6.35 16.59 -23.96
N GLY A 111 -6.81 17.85 -24.01
CA GLY A 111 -6.85 18.65 -25.25
C GLY A 111 -5.54 19.35 -25.63
N ARG A 112 -4.46 19.21 -24.83
CA ARG A 112 -3.18 19.93 -25.00
C ARG A 112 -1.99 19.01 -25.28
N GLY A 113 -2.22 17.72 -25.45
CA GLY A 113 -1.19 16.70 -25.62
C GLY A 113 -0.83 16.00 -24.28
N LEU A 114 -0.59 14.69 -24.35
CA LEU A 114 -0.38 13.85 -23.19
C LEU A 114 1.08 13.48 -22.95
N THR A 115 1.90 13.43 -24.01
CA THR A 115 3.29 12.99 -23.93
C THR A 115 4.11 13.65 -25.04
N TYR A 116 5.09 14.46 -24.68
CA TYR A 116 5.98 15.11 -25.65
C TYR A 116 7.46 15.20 -25.20
N MET A 117 7.84 14.48 -24.15
CA MET A 117 9.23 14.34 -23.63
C MET A 117 9.90 15.69 -23.29
N LEU A 118 9.12 16.71 -22.96
CA LEU A 118 9.57 18.04 -22.58
C LEU A 118 8.81 18.49 -21.33
N PRO A 119 9.42 19.31 -20.43
CA PRO A 119 8.71 19.81 -19.27
C PRO A 119 7.55 20.72 -19.67
N SER A 120 6.45 20.60 -18.92
CA SER A 120 5.31 21.55 -19.02
C SER A 120 5.43 22.66 -17.98
N GLU A 121 4.58 23.68 -18.08
CA GLU A 121 4.49 24.77 -17.09
C GLU A 121 4.21 24.23 -15.66
N ASP A 122 3.43 23.15 -15.54
CA ASP A 122 3.14 22.53 -14.23
C ASP A 122 4.40 22.01 -13.53
N ALA A 123 5.45 21.65 -14.27
CA ALA A 123 6.73 21.23 -13.69
C ALA A 123 7.38 22.33 -12.83
N LEU A 124 7.16 23.61 -13.18
CA LEU A 124 7.68 24.74 -12.42
C LEU A 124 7.08 24.84 -11.01
N ALA A 125 5.84 24.38 -10.82
CA ALA A 125 5.16 24.38 -9.53
C ALA A 125 5.45 23.10 -8.72
N ILE A 126 5.54 21.94 -9.38
CA ILE A 126 5.64 20.63 -8.70
C ILE A 126 6.92 20.49 -7.89
N GLY A 127 8.07 20.87 -8.42
CA GLY A 127 9.34 20.78 -7.69
C GLY A 127 9.29 21.50 -6.34
N PRO A 128 8.96 22.81 -6.30
CA PRO A 128 8.79 23.54 -5.04
C PRO A 128 7.73 22.97 -4.10
N LEU A 129 6.60 22.48 -4.63
CA LEU A 129 5.56 21.84 -3.82
C LEU A 129 6.05 20.56 -3.15
N LEU A 130 6.81 19.72 -3.86
CA LEU A 130 7.41 18.50 -3.29
C LEU A 130 8.45 18.84 -2.22
N GLN A 131 9.33 19.82 -2.48
CA GLN A 131 10.31 20.31 -1.49
C GLN A 131 9.64 20.77 -0.20
N GLN A 132 8.64 21.65 -0.34
CA GLN A 132 7.91 22.20 0.81
C GLN A 132 7.20 21.12 1.61
N ARG A 133 6.64 20.12 0.93
CA ARG A 133 5.77 19.12 1.56
C ARG A 133 6.55 17.98 2.22
N PHE A 134 7.62 17.52 1.57
CA PHE A 134 8.34 16.32 1.99
C PHE A 134 9.77 16.58 2.46
N GLY A 135 10.25 17.83 2.38
CA GLY A 135 11.49 18.27 3.01
C GLY A 135 12.79 17.95 2.27
N LEU A 136 12.78 17.10 1.25
CA LEU A 136 13.97 16.83 0.45
C LEU A 136 14.12 17.85 -0.70
N PRO A 137 15.37 18.30 -1.03
CA PRO A 137 15.57 19.37 -1.99
C PRO A 137 15.46 18.99 -3.46
N PHE A 138 15.67 17.70 -3.83
CA PHE A 138 15.72 17.29 -5.25
C PHE A 138 14.77 16.14 -5.52
N TRP A 139 14.03 16.24 -6.65
CA TRP A 139 12.95 15.32 -6.99
C TRP A 139 13.03 14.87 -8.44
N GLN A 140 12.59 13.64 -8.68
CA GLN A 140 12.39 13.06 -10.00
C GLN A 140 11.03 12.37 -10.06
N ILE A 141 10.48 12.26 -11.26
CA ILE A 141 9.17 11.68 -11.50
C ILE A 141 9.31 10.33 -12.18
N ALA A 142 8.51 9.35 -11.74
CA ALA A 142 8.40 8.06 -12.39
C ALA A 142 6.92 7.71 -12.64
N THR A 143 6.66 6.61 -13.34
CA THR A 143 5.28 6.19 -13.64
C THR A 143 4.67 5.37 -12.51
N THR A 144 5.50 4.56 -11.82
CA THR A 144 5.07 3.71 -10.71
C THR A 144 6.05 3.81 -9.54
N ALA A 145 5.59 3.50 -8.32
CA ALA A 145 6.50 3.40 -7.17
C ALA A 145 7.55 2.28 -7.36
N THR A 146 7.24 1.23 -8.11
CA THR A 146 8.22 0.21 -8.50
C THR A 146 9.40 0.85 -9.23
N ASP A 147 9.14 1.69 -10.25
CA ASP A 147 10.21 2.38 -10.98
C ASP A 147 10.95 3.36 -10.07
N ALA A 148 10.23 4.13 -9.26
CA ALA A 148 10.82 5.08 -8.32
C ALA A 148 11.77 4.38 -7.33
N ASN A 149 11.35 3.27 -6.72
CA ASN A 149 12.18 2.46 -5.83
C ASN A 149 13.41 1.90 -6.55
N ARG A 150 13.24 1.35 -7.77
CA ARG A 150 14.37 0.85 -8.57
C ARG A 150 15.37 1.95 -8.90
N PHE A 151 14.92 3.16 -9.24
CA PHE A 151 15.78 4.29 -9.55
C PHE A 151 16.51 4.79 -8.29
N ALA A 152 15.81 4.93 -7.17
CA ALA A 152 16.41 5.31 -5.90
C ALA A 152 17.48 4.30 -5.44
N LEU A 153 17.23 2.99 -5.55
CA LEU A 153 18.19 1.94 -5.22
C LEU A 153 19.42 1.94 -6.17
N ARG A 154 19.24 2.28 -7.47
CA ARG A 154 20.38 2.48 -8.38
C ARG A 154 21.26 3.65 -7.94
N VAL A 155 20.65 4.77 -7.58
CA VAL A 155 21.39 5.93 -7.06
C VAL A 155 22.10 5.55 -5.77
N ALA A 156 21.44 4.87 -4.84
CA ALA A 156 22.06 4.43 -3.60
C ALA A 156 23.31 3.57 -3.82
N ARG A 157 23.25 2.60 -4.74
CA ARG A 157 24.42 1.79 -5.12
C ARG A 157 25.51 2.62 -5.78
N ALA A 158 25.14 3.55 -6.66
CA ALA A 158 26.08 4.41 -7.35
C ALA A 158 26.90 5.28 -6.39
N VAL A 159 26.25 5.90 -5.41
CA VAL A 159 26.90 6.84 -4.49
C VAL A 159 27.65 6.15 -3.35
N THR A 160 27.21 4.96 -2.95
CA THR A 160 27.86 4.20 -1.86
C THR A 160 28.90 3.21 -2.35
N SER A 161 28.89 2.85 -3.63
CA SER A 161 29.69 1.76 -4.22
C SER A 161 29.48 0.41 -3.52
N ARG A 162 28.28 0.19 -2.96
CA ARG A 162 27.90 -1.05 -2.26
C ARG A 162 26.81 -1.76 -3.04
N GLU A 163 26.74 -3.10 -2.89
CA GLU A 163 25.83 -3.92 -3.68
C GLU A 163 24.51 -4.20 -2.97
N LYS A 164 24.56 -4.48 -1.66
CA LYS A 164 23.42 -5.05 -0.95
C LYS A 164 22.36 -4.02 -0.57
N ILE A 165 21.11 -4.47 -0.59
CA ILE A 165 19.96 -3.74 -0.08
C ILE A 165 19.43 -4.48 1.15
N LEU A 166 19.02 -3.77 2.19
CA LEU A 166 18.38 -4.35 3.36
C LEU A 166 16.88 -4.02 3.33
N VAL A 167 16.07 -5.05 3.54
CA VAL A 167 14.60 -4.99 3.60
C VAL A 167 14.07 -5.64 4.88
N PHE A 168 12.81 -5.39 5.19
CA PHE A 168 12.13 -6.02 6.33
C PHE A 168 11.25 -7.17 5.87
N ASN A 169 11.23 -8.26 6.67
CA ASN A 169 10.37 -9.40 6.40
C ASN A 169 8.90 -8.96 6.37
N GLY A 170 8.16 -9.37 5.35
CA GLY A 170 6.78 -8.93 5.15
C GLY A 170 6.62 -7.64 4.31
N CYS A 171 7.68 -6.89 4.00
CA CYS A 171 7.61 -5.65 3.22
C CYS A 171 7.06 -5.85 1.79
N TYR A 172 6.55 -4.76 1.21
CA TYR A 172 6.20 -4.70 -0.21
C TYR A 172 6.57 -3.33 -0.79
N HIS A 173 7.45 -3.33 -1.79
CA HIS A 173 7.94 -2.12 -2.45
C HIS A 173 7.74 -2.15 -3.98
N GLY A 174 6.65 -2.78 -4.42
CA GLY A 174 6.41 -3.03 -5.84
C GLY A 174 7.19 -4.24 -6.37
N SER A 175 7.26 -4.37 -7.70
CA SER A 175 7.98 -5.48 -8.37
C SER A 175 9.46 -5.18 -8.51
N VAL A 176 10.15 -4.97 -7.38
CA VAL A 176 11.59 -4.70 -7.29
C VAL A 176 12.29 -5.97 -6.82
N ASP A 177 13.10 -6.59 -7.69
CA ASP A 177 13.71 -7.91 -7.43
C ASP A 177 14.44 -7.95 -6.08
N GLU A 178 15.22 -6.93 -5.76
CA GLU A 178 15.98 -6.83 -4.51
C GLU A 178 15.12 -6.87 -3.24
N THR A 179 13.82 -6.62 -3.35
CA THR A 179 12.88 -6.64 -2.23
C THR A 179 12.07 -7.93 -2.14
N MET A 180 12.27 -8.84 -3.12
CA MET A 180 11.54 -10.11 -3.22
C MET A 180 12.22 -11.22 -2.43
N VAL A 181 12.56 -10.94 -1.17
CA VAL A 181 13.14 -11.90 -0.21
C VAL A 181 12.29 -11.95 1.06
N ARG A 182 12.35 -13.08 1.75
CA ARG A 182 11.63 -13.33 3.00
C ARG A 182 12.49 -14.11 3.98
N LEU A 183 12.12 -14.07 5.27
CA LEU A 183 12.62 -15.01 6.27
C LEU A 183 11.63 -16.18 6.38
N ILE A 184 12.14 -17.39 6.19
CA ILE A 184 11.43 -18.64 6.50
C ILE A 184 12.27 -19.42 7.48
N ASP A 185 11.72 -19.74 8.63
CA ASP A 185 12.46 -20.37 9.74
C ASP A 185 13.76 -19.64 10.08
N GLY A 186 13.72 -18.29 10.06
CA GLY A 186 14.87 -17.42 10.32
C GLY A 186 15.95 -17.41 9.23
N LYS A 187 15.71 -18.02 8.07
CA LYS A 187 16.65 -18.07 6.95
C LYS A 187 16.18 -17.17 5.81
N PRO A 188 17.06 -16.35 5.22
CA PRO A 188 16.75 -15.58 4.02
C PRO A 188 16.52 -16.52 2.82
N VAL A 189 15.42 -16.31 2.10
CA VAL A 189 15.09 -17.03 0.87
C VAL A 189 14.44 -16.06 -0.14
N ASN A 190 14.41 -16.43 -1.41
CA ASN A 190 13.55 -15.75 -2.38
C ASN A 190 12.09 -15.87 -1.94
N ARG A 191 11.30 -14.83 -2.16
CA ARG A 191 9.88 -14.82 -1.81
C ARG A 191 9.17 -16.01 -2.48
N PRO A 192 8.47 -16.87 -1.71
CA PRO A 192 7.71 -17.98 -2.28
C PRO A 192 6.68 -17.50 -3.32
N GLY A 193 6.51 -18.26 -4.41
CA GLY A 193 5.59 -17.90 -5.49
C GLY A 193 6.11 -16.89 -6.50
N LEU A 194 7.34 -16.39 -6.35
CA LEU A 194 7.95 -15.49 -7.32
C LEU A 194 8.15 -16.20 -8.66
N ALA A 195 7.48 -15.70 -9.70
CA ALA A 195 7.49 -16.33 -11.02
C ALA A 195 8.82 -16.14 -11.75
N GLY A 196 9.44 -17.25 -12.19
CA GLY A 196 10.57 -17.24 -13.13
C GLY A 196 11.88 -16.66 -12.59
N GLU A 197 12.05 -16.49 -11.30
CA GLU A 197 13.30 -16.00 -10.73
C GLU A 197 14.26 -17.17 -10.45
N PHE A 198 15.33 -17.23 -11.24
CA PHE A 198 16.37 -18.27 -11.14
C PHE A 198 17.59 -17.82 -10.34
N ARG A 199 17.71 -16.52 -10.06
CA ARG A 199 18.79 -15.97 -9.25
C ARG A 199 18.48 -16.11 -7.77
N ASP A 200 19.50 -16.32 -7.00
CA ASP A 200 19.41 -16.21 -5.55
C ASP A 200 19.49 -14.73 -5.15
N LEU A 201 18.35 -14.12 -4.89
CA LEU A 201 18.23 -12.70 -4.53
C LEU A 201 18.86 -12.41 -3.16
N THR A 202 19.03 -13.42 -2.29
CA THR A 202 19.66 -13.24 -0.96
C THR A 202 21.14 -12.88 -1.07
N ARG A 203 21.77 -13.04 -2.24
CA ARG A 203 23.14 -12.62 -2.47
C ARG A 203 23.29 -11.10 -2.49
N THR A 204 22.26 -10.38 -2.95
CA THR A 204 22.26 -8.92 -3.11
C THR A 204 21.25 -8.21 -2.19
N ALA A 205 20.51 -8.99 -1.40
CA ALA A 205 19.55 -8.48 -0.42
C ALA A 205 19.77 -9.12 0.96
N LYS A 206 19.73 -8.31 2.00
CA LYS A 206 19.59 -8.77 3.40
C LYS A 206 18.13 -8.58 3.82
N VAL A 207 17.58 -9.51 4.59
CA VAL A 207 16.25 -9.43 5.16
C VAL A 207 16.30 -9.69 6.65
N ILE A 208 15.65 -8.84 7.43
CA ILE A 208 15.53 -8.94 8.89
C ILE A 208 14.09 -8.72 9.31
N GLU A 209 13.74 -9.02 10.56
CA GLU A 209 12.44 -8.66 11.12
C GLU A 209 12.35 -7.16 11.40
N PHE A 210 11.15 -6.60 11.22
CA PHE A 210 10.82 -5.24 11.64
C PHE A 210 10.80 -5.18 13.18
N ASN A 211 11.11 -4.04 13.77
CA ASN A 211 11.24 -3.84 15.21
C ASN A 211 12.40 -4.61 15.90
N ASP A 212 13.28 -5.24 15.13
CA ASP A 212 14.47 -5.91 15.67
C ASP A 212 15.75 -5.05 15.49
N VAL A 213 16.02 -4.21 16.49
CA VAL A 213 17.20 -3.32 16.50
C VAL A 213 18.51 -4.11 16.51
N ALA A 214 18.55 -5.26 17.19
CA ALA A 214 19.76 -6.07 17.28
C ALA A 214 20.09 -6.73 15.92
N ALA A 215 19.07 -7.25 15.23
CA ALA A 215 19.24 -7.76 13.87
C ALA A 215 19.66 -6.66 12.88
N LEU A 216 19.13 -5.44 13.03
CA LEU A 216 19.51 -4.28 12.22
C LEU A 216 20.99 -3.92 12.42
N GLU A 217 21.43 -3.82 13.66
CA GLU A 217 22.83 -3.56 14.00
C GLU A 217 23.77 -4.64 13.41
N ALA A 218 23.41 -5.90 13.60
CA ALA A 218 24.17 -7.02 13.05
C ALA A 218 24.24 -7.01 11.52
N ALA A 219 23.12 -6.69 10.84
CA ALA A 219 23.04 -6.64 9.39
C ALA A 219 23.89 -5.51 8.77
N LEU A 220 24.07 -4.39 9.49
CA LEU A 220 24.82 -3.21 9.03
C LEU A 220 26.33 -3.26 9.40
N LYS A 221 26.74 -4.19 10.26
CA LYS A 221 28.11 -4.27 10.81
C LYS A 221 29.19 -4.36 9.73
N ASP A 222 28.95 -5.12 8.67
CA ASP A 222 29.92 -5.33 7.57
C ASP A 222 30.06 -4.14 6.62
N ARG A 223 29.21 -3.13 6.76
CA ARG A 223 29.17 -1.92 5.89
C ARG A 223 29.05 -2.22 4.40
N ASP A 224 28.41 -3.32 4.03
CA ASP A 224 28.20 -3.77 2.64
C ASP A 224 26.80 -3.44 2.08
N VAL A 225 25.94 -2.82 2.91
CA VAL A 225 24.60 -2.39 2.56
C VAL A 225 24.63 -0.99 1.99
N ALA A 226 24.16 -0.83 0.75
CA ALA A 226 24.01 0.47 0.08
C ALA A 226 22.84 1.27 0.68
N CYS A 227 21.72 0.60 0.90
CA CYS A 227 20.48 1.23 1.31
C CYS A 227 19.64 0.28 2.16
N VAL A 228 19.04 0.82 3.24
CA VAL A 228 17.85 0.22 3.86
C VAL A 228 16.64 0.84 3.20
N ILE A 229 15.73 0.03 2.65
CA ILE A 229 14.42 0.48 2.18
C ILE A 229 13.36 0.05 3.20
N ALA A 230 12.55 1.00 3.66
CA ALA A 230 11.57 0.81 4.72
C ALA A 230 10.24 1.51 4.40
N GLU A 231 9.13 0.80 4.66
CA GLU A 231 7.87 1.48 4.99
C GLU A 231 7.97 1.95 6.44
N PRO A 232 7.42 3.13 6.82
CA PRO A 232 7.34 3.53 8.24
C PRO A 232 6.50 2.58 9.11
N VAL A 233 5.57 1.87 8.50
CA VAL A 233 4.69 0.84 9.06
C VAL A 233 4.59 -0.26 8.01
N LEU A 234 4.69 -1.54 8.37
CA LEU A 234 4.54 -2.64 7.41
C LEU A 234 3.07 -2.76 6.99
N THR A 235 2.66 -1.96 6.01
CA THR A 235 1.25 -1.81 5.64
C THR A 235 0.68 -3.00 4.88
N ASN A 236 1.54 -3.84 4.31
CA ASN A 236 1.14 -5.06 3.58
C ASN A 236 1.27 -6.34 4.43
N SER A 237 1.53 -6.19 5.72
CA SER A 237 1.66 -7.28 6.70
C SER A 237 0.88 -6.92 7.97
N CYS A 238 -0.45 -7.02 7.90
CA CYS A 238 -1.36 -6.75 9.03
C CYS A 238 -1.09 -5.42 9.74
N MET A 239 -0.59 -4.44 9.02
CA MET A 239 -0.27 -3.09 9.50
C MET A 239 0.55 -3.09 10.80
N VAL A 240 1.73 -3.75 10.78
CA VAL A 240 2.66 -3.79 11.92
C VAL A 240 3.24 -2.41 12.16
N LEU A 241 2.95 -1.86 13.35
CA LEU A 241 3.42 -0.54 13.77
C LEU A 241 4.87 -0.62 14.28
N ALA A 242 5.60 0.49 14.13
CA ALA A 242 6.93 0.60 14.71
C ALA A 242 6.86 0.71 16.24
N ASP A 243 7.72 -0.02 16.93
CA ASP A 243 7.94 0.14 18.37
C ASP A 243 8.51 1.52 18.68
N SER A 244 8.26 2.01 19.88
CA SER A 244 8.81 3.31 20.33
C SER A 244 10.34 3.35 20.21
N GLY A 245 10.86 4.38 19.54
CA GLY A 245 12.29 4.58 19.31
C GLY A 245 12.91 3.74 18.18
N TYR A 246 12.14 2.86 17.53
CA TYR A 246 12.66 2.02 16.44
C TYR A 246 13.18 2.87 15.26
N HIS A 247 12.43 3.87 14.83
CA HIS A 247 12.86 4.75 13.73
C HIS A 247 14.10 5.58 14.08
N ASP A 248 14.25 6.01 15.33
CA ASP A 248 15.47 6.71 15.79
C ASP A 248 16.68 5.78 15.72
N ALA A 249 16.51 4.53 16.17
CA ALA A 249 17.56 3.50 16.08
C ALA A 249 17.91 3.21 14.61
N LEU A 250 16.90 3.06 13.75
CA LEU A 250 17.08 2.84 12.31
C LEU A 250 17.89 3.97 11.67
N ARG A 251 17.54 5.25 11.95
CA ARG A 251 18.26 6.41 11.41
C ARG A 251 19.69 6.48 11.93
N LYS A 252 19.88 6.27 13.24
CA LYS A 252 21.20 6.26 13.87
C LYS A 252 22.12 5.21 13.26
N LEU A 253 21.68 3.96 13.23
CA LEU A 253 22.50 2.84 12.77
C LEU A 253 22.83 2.94 11.26
N THR A 254 21.90 3.42 10.43
CA THR A 254 22.17 3.65 9.00
C THR A 254 23.22 4.73 8.81
N ARG A 255 23.18 5.86 9.55
CA ARG A 255 24.21 6.89 9.51
C ARG A 255 25.59 6.38 9.95
N GLU A 256 25.66 5.67 11.06
CA GLU A 256 26.91 5.12 11.59
C GLU A 256 27.56 4.11 10.63
N ALA A 257 26.74 3.34 9.91
CA ALA A 257 27.20 2.41 8.89
C ALA A 257 27.54 3.08 7.54
N GLY A 258 27.16 4.34 7.33
CA GLY A 258 27.24 5.01 6.02
C GLY A 258 26.34 4.35 4.99
N THR A 259 25.19 3.84 5.43
CA THR A 259 24.13 3.23 4.63
C THR A 259 23.02 4.24 4.43
N LEU A 260 22.49 4.38 3.22
CA LEU A 260 21.38 5.30 2.96
C LEU A 260 20.06 4.73 3.49
N LEU A 261 19.18 5.61 3.96
CA LEU A 261 17.83 5.28 4.36
C LEU A 261 16.84 5.79 3.31
N LEU A 262 16.14 4.87 2.67
CA LEU A 262 15.03 5.16 1.77
C LEU A 262 13.71 4.86 2.48
N ILE A 263 12.85 5.86 2.58
CA ILE A 263 11.50 5.72 3.13
C ILE A 263 10.50 5.65 1.97
N ASP A 264 9.75 4.56 1.91
CA ASP A 264 8.62 4.37 0.99
C ASP A 264 7.31 4.72 1.69
N GLU A 265 6.79 5.90 1.35
CA GLU A 265 5.55 6.47 1.93
C GLU A 265 4.29 6.11 1.15
N THR A 266 4.38 5.22 0.19
CA THR A 266 3.28 4.96 -0.76
C THR A 266 1.95 4.66 -0.06
N HIS A 267 1.97 4.03 1.09
CA HIS A 267 0.77 3.77 1.90
C HIS A 267 0.64 4.70 3.13
N THR A 268 1.76 4.99 3.78
CA THR A 268 1.78 5.80 5.02
C THR A 268 1.55 7.28 4.78
N ILE A 269 1.51 7.72 3.52
CA ILE A 269 1.01 9.05 3.13
C ILE A 269 -0.42 9.32 3.66
N SER A 270 -1.18 8.29 4.03
CA SER A 270 -2.47 8.41 4.71
C SER A 270 -2.41 9.11 6.08
N THR A 271 -1.22 9.34 6.60
CA THR A 271 -0.98 9.91 7.94
C THR A 271 -1.10 11.44 7.99
N GLY A 272 -0.79 12.13 6.89
CA GLY A 272 -0.84 13.59 6.80
C GLY A 272 -0.35 14.12 5.46
N PRO A 273 -0.45 15.44 5.21
CA PRO A 273 -0.03 16.05 3.93
C PRO A 273 1.44 15.81 3.59
N GLY A 274 2.31 15.69 4.58
CA GLY A 274 3.73 15.35 4.44
C GLY A 274 4.05 13.88 4.79
N GLY A 275 3.03 13.02 4.88
CA GLY A 275 3.17 11.61 5.22
C GLY A 275 3.52 11.34 6.69
N TYR A 276 3.85 10.10 6.97
CA TYR A 276 4.37 9.66 8.26
C TYR A 276 5.71 10.34 8.58
N THR A 277 6.57 10.44 7.57
CA THR A 277 7.89 11.07 7.66
C THR A 277 7.82 12.47 8.26
N SER A 278 7.01 13.34 7.71
CA SER A 278 6.87 14.73 8.22
C SER A 278 6.21 14.76 9.61
N LYS A 279 5.17 13.93 9.82
CA LYS A 279 4.42 13.91 11.08
C LYS A 279 5.25 13.46 12.28
N TYR A 280 6.15 12.50 12.07
CA TYR A 280 6.98 11.91 13.13
C TYR A 280 8.46 12.27 13.04
N GLY A 281 8.81 13.23 12.17
CA GLY A 281 10.17 13.76 12.07
C GLY A 281 11.21 12.75 11.60
N LEU A 282 10.85 11.83 10.68
CA LEU A 282 11.82 10.92 10.10
C LEU A 282 12.75 11.68 9.13
N GLU A 283 14.00 11.26 9.05
CA GLU A 283 15.04 11.91 8.27
C GLU A 283 15.62 10.99 7.18
N PRO A 284 14.89 10.74 6.08
CA PRO A 284 15.39 9.88 5.00
C PRO A 284 16.48 10.57 4.18
N ASP A 285 17.39 9.76 3.58
CA ASP A 285 18.29 10.19 2.53
C ASP A 285 17.62 10.14 1.15
N LEU A 286 16.68 9.21 0.99
CA LEU A 286 15.85 8.98 -0.18
C LEU A 286 14.40 8.78 0.23
N PHE A 287 13.47 9.25 -0.61
CA PHE A 287 12.03 9.18 -0.35
C PHE A 287 11.30 8.73 -1.60
N VAL A 288 10.30 7.85 -1.46
CA VAL A 288 9.42 7.43 -2.56
C VAL A 288 7.97 7.57 -2.16
N LEU A 289 7.15 8.05 -3.10
CA LEU A 289 5.70 8.11 -2.98
C LEU A 289 5.06 7.83 -4.34
N GLY A 290 4.22 6.82 -4.40
CA GLY A 290 3.43 6.49 -5.59
C GLY A 290 1.94 6.69 -5.37
N LYS A 291 1.16 5.78 -5.95
CA LYS A 291 -0.30 5.62 -5.77
C LYS A 291 -1.11 6.95 -5.80
N PRO A 292 -1.40 7.65 -4.67
CA PRO A 292 -2.34 8.75 -4.67
C PRO A 292 -1.77 10.08 -5.16
N ILE A 293 -0.45 10.19 -5.42
CA ILE A 293 0.23 11.48 -5.65
C ILE A 293 -0.34 12.28 -6.84
N ALA A 294 -0.95 11.60 -7.80
CA ALA A 294 -1.60 12.22 -8.95
C ALA A 294 -3.11 11.90 -9.03
N GLY A 295 -3.76 11.66 -7.88
CA GLY A 295 -5.21 11.50 -7.77
C GLY A 295 -5.80 10.35 -8.60
N GLY A 296 -5.03 9.26 -8.80
CA GLY A 296 -5.42 8.07 -9.56
C GLY A 296 -4.79 7.95 -10.96
N VAL A 297 -4.09 8.98 -11.44
CA VAL A 297 -3.26 8.87 -12.65
C VAL A 297 -1.96 8.14 -12.28
N PRO A 298 -1.52 7.14 -13.07
CA PRO A 298 -0.25 6.45 -12.82
C PRO A 298 0.92 7.43 -12.74
N ALA A 299 1.44 7.64 -11.54
CA ALA A 299 2.57 8.53 -11.27
C ALA A 299 3.21 8.16 -9.92
N SER A 300 4.48 8.49 -9.79
CA SER A 300 5.22 8.44 -8.55
C SER A 300 6.31 9.51 -8.54
N VAL A 301 6.77 9.85 -7.34
CA VAL A 301 7.89 10.76 -7.11
C VAL A 301 8.94 10.07 -6.27
N TRP A 302 10.19 10.42 -6.48
CA TRP A 302 11.28 10.07 -5.57
C TRP A 302 12.18 11.26 -5.34
N GLY A 303 12.57 11.45 -4.10
CA GLY A 303 13.37 12.58 -3.65
C GLY A 303 14.71 12.12 -3.10
N MET A 304 15.68 13.02 -3.07
CA MET A 304 17.00 12.79 -2.51
C MET A 304 17.49 13.99 -1.71
N SER A 305 18.30 13.71 -0.68
CA SER A 305 18.97 14.73 0.13
C SER A 305 20.04 15.47 -0.67
N GLU A 306 20.48 16.63 -0.16
CA GLU A 306 21.59 17.41 -0.72
C GLU A 306 22.86 16.57 -0.85
N GLU A 307 23.18 15.78 0.17
CA GLU A 307 24.36 14.90 0.20
C GLU A 307 24.31 13.86 -0.90
N VAL A 308 23.17 13.13 -1.02
CA VAL A 308 22.98 12.13 -2.06
C VAL A 308 23.06 12.76 -3.45
N ALA A 309 22.41 13.92 -3.64
CA ALA A 309 22.44 14.61 -4.93
C ALA A 309 23.85 15.05 -5.35
N SER A 310 24.63 15.58 -4.40
CA SER A 310 26.02 15.98 -4.62
C SER A 310 26.87 14.78 -5.03
N HIS A 311 26.84 13.68 -4.25
CA HIS A 311 27.60 12.48 -4.57
C HIS A 311 27.18 11.85 -5.91
N TYR A 312 25.87 11.89 -6.21
CA TYR A 312 25.37 11.38 -7.49
C TYR A 312 25.80 12.26 -8.69
N ALA A 313 25.88 13.59 -8.50
CA ALA A 313 26.43 14.49 -9.52
C ALA A 313 27.92 14.19 -9.78
N ASP A 314 28.71 13.92 -8.72
CA ASP A 314 30.12 13.51 -8.84
C ASP A 314 30.25 12.18 -9.58
N TYR A 315 29.46 11.18 -9.21
CA TYR A 315 29.41 9.90 -9.92
C TYR A 315 29.11 10.08 -11.41
N ASN A 316 28.11 10.91 -11.75
CA ASN A 316 27.72 11.15 -13.15
C ASN A 316 28.80 11.83 -13.98
N ARG A 317 29.70 12.64 -13.37
CA ARG A 317 30.85 13.25 -14.08
C ARG A 317 31.93 12.25 -14.43
N THR A 318 32.05 11.16 -13.69
CA THR A 318 33.14 10.19 -13.83
C THR A 318 32.73 8.90 -14.51
N LYS A 319 31.43 8.62 -14.63
CA LYS A 319 30.96 7.39 -15.29
C LYS A 319 31.12 7.46 -16.80
N GLU A 320 31.26 6.30 -17.41
CA GLU A 320 31.22 6.19 -18.88
C GLU A 320 29.92 6.74 -19.46
N PRO A 321 29.97 7.41 -20.63
CA PRO A 321 28.77 7.85 -21.34
C PRO A 321 27.83 6.69 -21.66
N GLY A 322 26.51 6.91 -21.51
CA GLY A 322 25.53 5.90 -21.85
C GLY A 322 24.21 6.09 -21.09
N TYR A 323 23.32 5.13 -21.28
CA TYR A 323 22.01 5.13 -20.62
C TYR A 323 22.13 4.76 -19.13
N SER A 324 21.56 5.59 -18.26
CA SER A 324 21.64 5.42 -16.80
C SER A 324 20.87 4.22 -16.26
N GLY A 325 19.97 3.63 -17.05
CA GLY A 325 19.02 2.62 -16.58
C GLY A 325 17.86 3.19 -15.78
N MET A 326 17.66 4.50 -15.79
CA MET A 326 16.58 5.21 -15.10
C MET A 326 15.74 6.01 -16.09
N GLY A 327 14.44 6.11 -15.78
CA GLY A 327 13.47 6.79 -16.63
C GLY A 327 12.85 5.89 -17.70
N THR A 328 11.61 6.20 -18.04
CA THR A 328 10.85 5.60 -19.14
C THR A 328 10.24 6.71 -19.98
N THR A 329 9.91 6.43 -21.24
CA THR A 329 9.36 7.43 -22.18
C THR A 329 8.11 8.14 -21.64
N LEU A 330 7.29 7.45 -20.86
CA LEU A 330 6.05 8.00 -20.32
C LEU A 330 6.21 8.66 -18.93
N SER A 331 7.38 8.60 -18.32
CA SER A 331 7.62 9.30 -17.05
C SER A 331 7.71 10.81 -17.28
N ALA A 332 7.29 11.58 -16.29
CA ALA A 332 7.31 13.04 -16.29
C ALA A 332 6.53 13.66 -17.46
N ASN A 333 5.39 13.05 -17.81
CA ASN A 333 4.53 13.55 -18.88
C ASN A 333 3.55 14.64 -18.38
N PRO A 334 3.03 15.50 -19.28
CA PRO A 334 2.16 16.60 -18.88
C PRO A 334 0.85 16.18 -18.22
N LEU A 335 0.32 14.99 -18.50
CA LEU A 335 -0.89 14.49 -17.83
C LEU A 335 -0.59 14.17 -16.35
N GLN A 336 0.55 13.54 -16.07
CA GLN A 336 1.01 13.31 -14.70
C GLN A 336 1.19 14.63 -13.95
N PHE A 337 1.85 15.61 -14.56
CA PHE A 337 2.07 16.94 -13.97
C PHE A 337 0.78 17.66 -13.68
N ALA A 338 -0.15 17.75 -14.61
CA ALA A 338 -1.43 18.43 -14.40
C ALA A 338 -2.25 17.78 -13.26
N ALA A 339 -2.30 16.45 -13.21
CA ALA A 339 -3.01 15.71 -12.18
C ALA A 339 -2.31 15.84 -10.82
N MET A 340 -0.98 15.71 -10.78
CA MET A 340 -0.16 15.82 -9.56
C MET A 340 -0.25 17.20 -8.95
N ARG A 341 -0.13 18.27 -9.76
CA ARG A 341 -0.27 19.65 -9.30
C ARG A 341 -1.63 19.88 -8.65
N ALA A 342 -2.71 19.49 -9.31
CA ALA A 342 -4.07 19.61 -8.76
C ALA A 342 -4.22 18.81 -7.45
N THR A 343 -3.58 17.64 -7.34
CA THR A 343 -3.60 16.82 -6.14
C THR A 343 -2.87 17.52 -5.00
N LEU A 344 -1.65 17.99 -5.25
CA LEU A 344 -0.82 18.66 -4.23
C LEU A 344 -1.42 19.99 -3.76
N GLU A 345 -1.95 20.81 -4.67
CA GLU A 345 -2.47 22.14 -4.34
C GLU A 345 -3.87 22.11 -3.73
N GLU A 346 -4.78 21.29 -4.27
CA GLU A 346 -6.21 21.40 -3.97
C GLU A 346 -6.79 20.20 -3.20
N VAL A 347 -6.10 19.05 -3.17
CA VAL A 347 -6.65 17.80 -2.58
C VAL A 347 -5.90 17.39 -1.31
N MET A 348 -4.58 17.40 -1.33
CA MET A 348 -3.74 17.06 -0.17
C MET A 348 -3.67 18.23 0.83
N THR A 349 -4.83 18.68 1.32
CA THR A 349 -4.94 19.78 2.28
C THR A 349 -5.01 19.27 3.72
N GLN A 350 -4.57 20.07 4.69
CA GLN A 350 -4.67 19.73 6.11
C GLN A 350 -6.12 19.42 6.52
N GLU A 351 -7.07 20.23 6.03
CA GLU A 351 -8.50 20.05 6.31
C GLU A 351 -9.01 18.66 5.86
N ASN A 352 -8.62 18.21 4.67
CA ASN A 352 -8.98 16.88 4.18
C ASN A 352 -8.38 15.77 5.06
N TYR A 353 -7.13 15.89 5.45
CA TYR A 353 -6.49 14.91 6.33
C TYR A 353 -7.09 14.88 7.74
N ASP A 354 -7.42 16.04 8.31
CA ASP A 354 -8.07 16.13 9.63
C ASP A 354 -9.45 15.45 9.59
N ARG A 355 -10.23 15.66 8.53
CA ARG A 355 -11.50 14.98 8.29
C ARG A 355 -11.32 13.47 8.14
N MET A 356 -10.33 13.04 7.37
CA MET A 356 -10.03 11.61 7.18
C MET A 356 -9.64 10.94 8.50
N ASP A 357 -8.75 11.55 9.29
CA ASP A 357 -8.31 11.02 10.58
C ASP A 357 -9.46 10.97 11.59
N HIS A 358 -10.31 11.99 11.64
CA HIS A 358 -11.52 11.99 12.51
C HIS A 358 -12.44 10.78 12.22
N LEU A 359 -12.73 10.52 10.95
CA LEU A 359 -13.59 9.40 10.56
C LEU A 359 -12.88 8.04 10.73
N ALA A 360 -11.57 7.98 10.54
CA ALA A 360 -10.78 6.77 10.79
C ALA A 360 -10.77 6.38 12.27
N ARG A 361 -10.64 7.37 13.19
CA ARG A 361 -10.81 7.13 14.64
C ARG A 361 -12.18 6.57 14.99
N ARG A 362 -13.24 7.10 14.35
CA ARG A 362 -14.61 6.60 14.54
C ARG A 362 -14.76 5.17 14.05
N LEU A 363 -14.16 4.84 12.89
CA LEU A 363 -14.16 3.47 12.34
C LEU A 363 -13.43 2.53 13.28
N ASP A 364 -12.22 2.87 13.70
CA ASP A 364 -11.39 2.12 14.64
C ASP A 364 -12.17 1.79 15.93
N ALA A 365 -12.71 2.81 16.60
CA ALA A 365 -13.52 2.62 17.81
C ALA A 365 -14.76 1.74 17.56
N GLY A 366 -15.42 1.90 16.41
CA GLY A 366 -16.60 1.12 16.04
C GLY A 366 -16.29 -0.36 15.80
N LEU A 367 -15.17 -0.66 15.13
CA LEU A 367 -14.74 -2.05 14.90
C LEU A 367 -14.32 -2.72 16.22
N ASN A 368 -13.53 -2.04 17.07
CA ASN A 368 -13.20 -2.55 18.40
C ASN A 368 -14.44 -2.83 19.23
N GLY A 369 -15.44 -1.93 19.22
CA GLY A 369 -16.69 -2.16 19.92
C GLY A 369 -17.50 -3.37 19.43
N VAL A 370 -17.37 -3.75 18.15
CA VAL A 370 -17.95 -4.99 17.61
C VAL A 370 -17.13 -6.20 18.07
N ILE A 371 -15.82 -6.14 17.98
CA ILE A 371 -14.89 -7.20 18.42
C ILE A 371 -15.15 -7.54 19.89
N ASP A 372 -15.22 -6.53 20.75
CA ASP A 372 -15.50 -6.70 22.19
C ASP A 372 -16.89 -7.30 22.42
N ARG A 373 -17.93 -6.80 21.72
CA ARG A 373 -19.32 -7.27 21.87
C ARG A 373 -19.46 -8.77 21.60
N TYR A 374 -18.74 -9.29 20.62
CA TYR A 374 -18.79 -10.70 20.23
C TYR A 374 -17.65 -11.53 20.78
N ASN A 375 -16.81 -10.93 21.66
CA ASN A 375 -15.66 -11.57 22.27
C ASN A 375 -14.76 -12.28 21.25
N LEU A 376 -14.49 -11.60 20.11
CA LEU A 376 -13.62 -12.13 19.06
C LEU A 376 -12.14 -11.95 19.46
N PRO A 377 -11.28 -12.94 19.23
CA PRO A 377 -9.84 -12.84 19.53
C PRO A 377 -9.12 -12.06 18.43
N TRP A 378 -9.62 -10.88 18.10
CA TRP A 378 -9.13 -10.03 17.01
C TRP A 378 -8.68 -8.68 17.55
N HIS A 379 -7.97 -7.92 16.73
CA HIS A 379 -7.60 -6.55 17.08
C HIS A 379 -7.72 -5.63 15.86
N VAL A 380 -7.65 -4.32 16.09
CA VAL A 380 -7.62 -3.29 15.05
C VAL A 380 -6.30 -2.54 15.13
N SER A 381 -5.66 -2.35 13.97
CA SER A 381 -4.49 -1.49 13.80
C SER A 381 -4.86 -0.26 12.97
N ARG A 382 -4.27 0.91 13.27
CA ARG A 382 -4.56 2.16 12.56
C ARG A 382 -3.32 3.02 12.36
N VAL A 383 -3.16 3.56 11.16
CA VAL A 383 -2.17 4.59 10.84
C VAL A 383 -2.81 5.69 9.98
N GLY A 384 -2.99 6.88 10.56
CA GLY A 384 -3.69 7.99 9.90
C GLY A 384 -5.12 7.59 9.49
N ALA A 385 -5.41 7.74 8.20
CA ALA A 385 -6.71 7.40 7.61
C ALA A 385 -6.85 5.93 7.21
N ARG A 386 -5.86 5.09 7.49
CA ARG A 386 -5.84 3.66 7.20
C ARG A 386 -6.15 2.86 8.45
N VAL A 387 -7.14 1.97 8.38
CA VAL A 387 -7.61 1.10 9.46
C VAL A 387 -7.63 -0.33 8.95
N GLU A 388 -7.24 -1.29 9.78
CA GLU A 388 -7.28 -2.71 9.45
C GLU A 388 -7.72 -3.51 10.67
N PHE A 389 -8.68 -4.44 10.51
CA PHE A 389 -8.94 -5.46 11.51
C PHE A 389 -8.17 -6.73 11.18
N ILE A 390 -7.61 -7.34 12.19
CA ILE A 390 -6.80 -8.55 12.07
C ILE A 390 -7.50 -9.67 12.84
N CYS A 391 -7.68 -10.84 12.19
CA CYS A 391 -8.38 -11.98 12.76
C CYS A 391 -7.50 -12.78 13.75
N ALA A 392 -6.65 -12.10 14.49
CA ALA A 392 -5.76 -12.65 15.51
C ALA A 392 -5.58 -11.67 16.66
N PRO A 393 -5.17 -12.14 17.86
CA PRO A 393 -4.77 -11.27 18.97
C PRO A 393 -3.59 -10.38 18.57
N GLY A 394 -3.54 -9.17 19.11
CA GLY A 394 -2.48 -8.21 18.82
C GLY A 394 -2.03 -7.40 20.03
N PRO A 395 -1.16 -6.40 19.80
CA PRO A 395 -0.60 -6.00 18.50
C PRO A 395 0.47 -6.95 17.98
N LEU A 396 0.61 -7.04 16.64
CA LEU A 396 1.68 -7.78 15.97
C LEU A 396 2.93 -6.90 15.88
N ARG A 397 4.12 -7.50 15.97
CA ARG A 397 5.37 -6.74 16.06
C ARG A 397 6.29 -6.87 14.83
N ASN A 398 6.11 -7.90 14.01
CA ASN A 398 6.99 -8.18 12.88
C ASN A 398 6.29 -8.97 11.76
N GLY A 399 7.02 -9.20 10.66
CA GLY A 399 6.49 -9.90 9.50
C GLY A 399 6.17 -11.37 9.75
N ALA A 400 6.95 -12.05 10.59
CA ALA A 400 6.70 -13.46 10.93
C ALA A 400 5.41 -13.62 11.75
N GLU A 401 5.14 -12.74 12.71
CA GLU A 401 3.88 -12.73 13.45
C GLU A 401 2.69 -12.40 12.53
N ALA A 402 2.86 -11.48 11.58
CA ALA A 402 1.84 -11.14 10.62
C ALA A 402 1.49 -12.32 9.69
N GLU A 403 2.49 -13.07 9.24
CA GLU A 403 2.26 -14.27 8.41
C GLU A 403 1.44 -15.35 9.15
N ILE A 404 1.72 -15.56 10.44
CA ILE A 404 0.95 -16.49 11.28
C ILE A 404 -0.47 -16.00 11.54
N ALA A 405 -0.68 -14.67 11.61
CA ALA A 405 -1.97 -14.07 11.86
C ALA A 405 -2.94 -14.11 10.67
N HIS A 406 -2.44 -14.37 9.46
CA HIS A 406 -3.26 -14.49 8.26
C HIS A 406 -4.31 -15.61 8.38
N ALA A 407 -5.55 -15.27 8.02
CA ALA A 407 -6.71 -16.16 8.10
C ALA A 407 -7.49 -16.17 6.76
N PRO A 408 -6.89 -16.55 5.62
CA PRO A 408 -7.41 -16.27 4.29
C PRO A 408 -8.82 -16.85 4.03
N GLU A 409 -9.16 -18.00 4.58
CA GLU A 409 -10.50 -18.57 4.45
C GLU A 409 -11.57 -17.72 5.17
N LEU A 410 -11.27 -17.24 6.37
CA LEU A 410 -12.14 -16.39 7.17
C LEU A 410 -12.26 -14.98 6.57
N GLU A 411 -11.14 -14.40 6.19
CA GLU A 411 -11.06 -13.08 5.54
C GLU A 411 -11.86 -13.04 4.25
N ALA A 412 -11.73 -14.09 3.42
CA ALA A 412 -12.51 -14.25 2.19
C ALA A 412 -14.03 -14.31 2.44
N ALA A 413 -14.46 -15.04 3.48
CA ALA A 413 -15.87 -15.12 3.85
C ALA A 413 -16.42 -13.78 4.34
N ILE A 414 -15.66 -13.07 5.19
CA ILE A 414 -16.00 -11.72 5.67
C ILE A 414 -16.11 -10.74 4.51
N HIS A 415 -15.15 -10.75 3.60
CA HIS A 415 -15.11 -9.85 2.45
C HIS A 415 -16.38 -9.98 1.58
N VAL A 416 -16.76 -11.19 1.16
CA VAL A 416 -17.98 -11.43 0.37
C VAL A 416 -19.22 -10.98 1.12
N ALA A 417 -19.27 -11.27 2.42
CA ALA A 417 -20.39 -10.86 3.28
C ALA A 417 -20.53 -9.34 3.40
N LEU A 418 -19.41 -8.59 3.45
CA LEU A 418 -19.39 -7.13 3.44
C LEU A 418 -19.85 -6.57 2.08
N VAL A 419 -19.37 -7.14 0.96
CA VAL A 419 -19.77 -6.75 -0.40
C VAL A 419 -21.29 -6.88 -0.59
N ASN A 420 -21.91 -7.97 -0.11
CA ASN A 420 -23.37 -8.14 -0.16
C ASN A 420 -24.14 -7.13 0.70
N ARG A 421 -23.47 -6.50 1.65
CA ARG A 421 -24.04 -5.41 2.49
C ARG A 421 -23.68 -4.02 1.97
N GLY A 422 -23.18 -3.95 0.73
CA GLY A 422 -22.84 -2.68 0.08
C GLY A 422 -21.55 -2.04 0.56
N VAL A 423 -20.59 -2.82 1.08
CA VAL A 423 -19.28 -2.34 1.57
C VAL A 423 -18.16 -3.07 0.85
N LEU A 424 -17.20 -2.32 0.33
CA LEU A 424 -16.00 -2.84 -0.32
C LEU A 424 -14.74 -2.47 0.49
N ILE A 425 -13.98 -3.47 0.90
CA ILE A 425 -12.67 -3.33 1.56
C ILE A 425 -11.57 -3.95 0.68
N ALA A 426 -10.30 -3.77 1.03
CA ALA A 426 -9.21 -4.40 0.27
C ALA A 426 -9.27 -5.94 0.36
N PRO A 427 -8.97 -6.66 -0.75
CA PRO A 427 -9.17 -8.11 -0.79
C PRO A 427 -8.00 -8.92 -0.23
N PHE A 428 -6.80 -8.32 -0.14
CA PHE A 428 -5.56 -9.04 0.20
C PHE A 428 -5.25 -9.05 1.70
N HIS A 429 -5.84 -8.13 2.40
CA HIS A 429 -5.83 -7.93 3.85
C HIS A 429 -7.04 -7.06 4.19
N ASN A 430 -7.49 -7.07 5.43
CA ASN A 430 -8.76 -6.42 5.82
C ASN A 430 -8.63 -4.90 5.97
N MET A 431 -7.92 -4.26 5.05
CA MET A 431 -7.61 -2.84 5.09
C MET A 431 -8.78 -2.00 4.58
N MET A 432 -9.01 -0.91 5.27
CA MET A 432 -10.00 0.12 4.97
C MET A 432 -9.34 1.50 4.98
N LEU A 433 -9.63 2.30 3.96
CA LEU A 433 -9.19 3.69 3.85
C LEU A 433 -10.38 4.64 3.97
N ILE A 434 -10.15 5.76 4.63
CA ILE A 434 -11.07 6.90 4.65
C ILE A 434 -10.55 7.94 3.65
N SER A 435 -11.43 8.40 2.75
CA SER A 435 -11.15 9.50 1.83
C SER A 435 -11.80 10.81 2.29
N PRO A 436 -11.41 11.97 1.73
CA PRO A 436 -12.12 13.23 1.97
C PRO A 436 -13.61 13.18 1.57
N ALA A 437 -13.95 12.28 0.63
CA ALA A 437 -15.32 12.09 0.15
C ALA A 437 -16.12 11.09 1.00
N THR A 438 -15.49 10.36 1.91
CA THR A 438 -16.17 9.43 2.80
C THR A 438 -17.04 10.20 3.80
N SER A 439 -18.28 9.73 3.99
CA SER A 439 -19.22 10.31 4.94
C SER A 439 -19.29 9.50 6.24
N GLY A 440 -19.70 10.15 7.34
CA GLY A 440 -19.96 9.46 8.62
C GLY A 440 -21.06 8.39 8.51
N THR A 441 -21.99 8.55 7.58
CA THR A 441 -23.05 7.55 7.30
C THR A 441 -22.45 6.28 6.66
N GLN A 442 -21.49 6.42 5.75
CA GLN A 442 -20.78 5.28 5.16
C GLN A 442 -19.97 4.53 6.22
N VAL A 443 -19.25 5.25 7.08
CA VAL A 443 -18.53 4.64 8.23
C VAL A 443 -19.48 3.86 9.13
N ASN A 444 -20.66 4.42 9.45
CA ASN A 444 -21.65 3.71 10.26
C ASN A 444 -22.21 2.46 9.57
N ARG A 445 -22.44 2.51 8.25
CA ARG A 445 -22.87 1.33 7.48
C ARG A 445 -21.80 0.22 7.51
N LEU A 446 -20.53 0.57 7.35
CA LEU A 446 -19.43 -0.40 7.48
C LEU A 446 -19.42 -1.04 8.87
N ILE A 447 -19.47 -0.25 9.96
CA ILE A 447 -19.50 -0.77 11.33
C ILE A 447 -20.72 -1.70 11.54
N ALA A 448 -21.88 -1.31 11.06
CA ALA A 448 -23.10 -2.13 11.15
C ALA A 448 -23.00 -3.43 10.33
N ALA A 449 -22.44 -3.35 9.10
CA ALA A 449 -22.22 -4.51 8.25
C ALA A 449 -21.21 -5.49 8.88
N PHE A 450 -20.10 -4.98 9.42
CA PHE A 450 -19.13 -5.78 10.16
C PHE A 450 -19.75 -6.44 11.39
N GLY A 451 -20.56 -5.70 12.16
CA GLY A 451 -21.28 -6.24 13.30
C GLY A 451 -22.26 -7.36 12.93
N ALA A 452 -22.97 -7.22 11.81
CA ALA A 452 -23.88 -8.26 11.31
C ALA A 452 -23.13 -9.54 10.86
N VAL A 453 -21.93 -9.38 10.29
CA VAL A 453 -21.05 -10.52 9.92
C VAL A 453 -20.49 -11.17 11.19
N ALA A 454 -19.99 -10.39 12.14
CA ALA A 454 -19.48 -10.88 13.41
C ALA A 454 -20.54 -11.68 14.19
N ALA A 455 -21.79 -11.20 14.21
CA ALA A 455 -22.89 -11.92 14.84
C ALA A 455 -23.12 -13.33 14.25
N LYS A 456 -23.01 -13.48 12.91
CA LYS A 456 -23.14 -14.78 12.24
C LYS A 456 -21.96 -15.72 12.53
N LEU A 457 -20.77 -15.17 12.71
CA LEU A 457 -19.57 -15.94 13.01
C LEU A 457 -19.49 -16.36 14.48
N ALA A 458 -20.00 -15.55 15.40
CA ALA A 458 -19.98 -15.81 16.85
C ALA A 458 -21.16 -16.67 17.33
N ALA A 459 -22.28 -16.71 16.59
CA ALA A 459 -23.48 -17.50 16.96
C ALA A 459 -23.22 -18.99 16.98
#